data_9d822513f018fea4ed55add2232eb6cb
#
_entry.id   9d822513f018fea4ed55add2232eb6cb
#
_cell.length_a   1.000
_cell.length_b   1.000
_cell.length_c   1.000
_cell.angle_alpha   90.00
_cell.angle_beta   90.00
_cell.angle_gamma   90.00
#
_symmetry.space_group_name_H-M   'P 1'
#
loop_
_entity.id
_entity.type
_entity.pdbx_description
1 polymer ?
#
loop_
_entity_poly.entity_id
_entity_poly.type
_entity_poly.pdbx_seq_one_letter_code
_entity_poly.pdbx_strand_id
1 'polypeptide(L)'
;MKNHKALAGGRRRQGTRNEYVRFLIVCEGTETEPNYFKAFVKDRWSEVRTVGPVIKGCAKGTCQLVAEAGKIRVDLEKSRQVPFDRVWLVFDKDDFKDFNQAISEAKKKGMMCAWSNESFELWYCLHFQDIKAALRRNQYIDMIEKCVRKLSKNKDFVYDKASKDFYTLICEHGDELKAGKRAKLLRQSYGSRTDYDKHNPRTEVDLLVDELRNPNKLL
;
A
#
# COMPACT_ATOMS: atom_id res chain seq x y z
N MET A 1 -12.83 -70.53 15.44
CA MET A 1 -12.35 -69.23 15.99
C MET A 1 -11.75 -68.46 14.86
N LYS A 2 -12.43 -67.41 14.39
CA LYS A 2 -11.97 -66.56 13.30
C LYS A 2 -11.45 -65.22 13.91
N ASN A 3 -10.13 -65.00 13.81
CA ASN A 3 -9.51 -63.75 14.24
C ASN A 3 -9.80 -62.60 13.26
N HIS A 4 -10.56 -61.63 13.69
CA HIS A 4 -10.69 -60.34 12.99
C HIS A 4 -9.50 -59.46 13.37
N LYS A 5 -8.57 -59.25 12.42
CA LYS A 5 -7.57 -58.16 12.51
C LYS A 5 -8.25 -56.83 12.31
N ALA A 6 -8.23 -55.97 13.33
CA ALA A 6 -8.64 -54.56 13.24
C ALA A 6 -7.68 -53.82 12.31
N LEU A 7 -8.22 -53.19 11.26
CA LEU A 7 -7.50 -52.25 10.39
C LEU A 7 -7.20 -50.99 11.18
N ALA A 8 -5.90 -50.75 11.43
CA ALA A 8 -5.43 -49.50 12.01
C ALA A 8 -5.76 -48.36 11.07
N GLY A 9 -6.68 -47.47 11.47
CA GLY A 9 -6.99 -46.26 10.78
C GLY A 9 -5.78 -45.35 10.68
N GLY A 10 -5.22 -45.19 9.47
CA GLY A 10 -4.13 -44.28 9.23
C GLY A 10 -4.59 -42.84 9.54
N ARG A 11 -3.94 -42.22 10.53
CA ARG A 11 -4.09 -40.76 10.78
C ARG A 11 -3.75 -40.05 9.48
N ARG A 12 -4.77 -39.40 8.83
CA ARG A 12 -4.54 -38.46 7.77
C ARG A 12 -3.55 -37.41 8.30
N ARG A 13 -2.37 -37.34 7.70
CA ARG A 13 -1.45 -36.22 7.90
C ARG A 13 -2.21 -34.95 7.54
N GLN A 14 -2.52 -34.11 8.54
CA GLN A 14 -2.91 -32.73 8.30
C GLN A 14 -1.73 -32.07 7.59
N GLY A 15 -1.88 -31.84 6.27
CA GLY A 15 -0.92 -31.02 5.55
C GLY A 15 -0.93 -29.65 6.20
N THR A 16 0.21 -29.20 6.68
CA THR A 16 0.42 -27.81 7.08
C THR A 16 0.18 -26.96 5.84
N ARG A 17 -1.03 -26.43 5.70
CA ARG A 17 -1.35 -25.43 4.69
C ARG A 17 -0.51 -24.23 5.09
N ASN A 18 0.49 -23.89 4.29
CA ASN A 18 1.14 -22.59 4.44
C ASN A 18 0.06 -21.55 4.22
N GLU A 19 -0.36 -20.88 5.28
CA GLU A 19 -1.32 -19.81 5.22
C GLU A 19 -0.59 -18.56 4.70
N TYR A 20 -1.00 -18.07 3.53
CA TYR A 20 -0.45 -16.87 2.93
C TYR A 20 -1.52 -15.79 2.94
N VAL A 21 -1.15 -14.59 3.37
CA VAL A 21 -2.03 -13.42 3.26
C VAL A 21 -2.07 -12.96 1.81
N ARG A 22 -3.27 -12.91 1.24
CA ARG A 22 -3.51 -12.48 -0.14
C ARG A 22 -3.94 -11.05 -0.17
N PHE A 23 -3.13 -10.21 -0.79
CA PHE A 23 -3.39 -8.80 -0.93
C PHE A 23 -3.95 -8.46 -2.31
N LEU A 24 -4.97 -7.60 -2.33
CA LEU A 24 -5.38 -6.82 -3.49
C LEU A 24 -5.12 -5.35 -3.19
N ILE A 25 -4.32 -4.70 -4.01
CA ILE A 25 -4.01 -3.27 -3.91
C ILE A 25 -4.55 -2.59 -5.15
N VAL A 26 -5.50 -1.69 -4.98
CA VAL A 26 -6.12 -0.94 -6.07
C VAL A 26 -5.75 0.52 -5.92
N CYS A 27 -5.01 1.04 -6.89
CA CYS A 27 -4.51 2.42 -6.90
C CYS A 27 -5.39 3.31 -7.78
N GLU A 28 -5.56 4.55 -7.37
CA GLU A 28 -6.22 5.58 -8.17
C GLU A 28 -5.43 5.86 -9.44
N GLY A 29 -4.15 6.15 -9.30
CA GLY A 29 -3.23 6.37 -10.42
C GLY A 29 -2.87 5.09 -11.16
N THR A 30 -2.31 5.26 -12.35
CA THR A 30 -1.83 4.15 -13.20
C THR A 30 -0.31 4.02 -13.17
N GLU A 31 0.40 5.00 -12.64
CA GLU A 31 1.87 5.10 -12.70
C GLU A 31 2.51 5.11 -11.30
N THR A 32 2.50 6.21 -10.58
CA THR A 32 3.28 6.45 -9.35
C THR A 32 3.09 5.35 -8.31
N GLU A 33 1.88 5.18 -7.83
CA GLU A 33 1.57 4.23 -6.75
C GLU A 33 1.71 2.77 -7.22
N PRO A 34 1.16 2.37 -8.41
CA PRO A 34 1.36 1.00 -8.89
C PRO A 34 2.83 0.67 -9.14
N ASN A 35 3.63 1.60 -9.68
CA ASN A 35 5.05 1.37 -9.91
C ASN A 35 5.81 1.18 -8.59
N TYR A 36 5.52 2.01 -7.58
CA TYR A 36 6.09 1.87 -6.25
C TYR A 36 5.79 0.48 -5.65
N PHE A 37 4.51 0.09 -5.58
CA PHE A 37 4.14 -1.18 -4.96
C PHE A 37 4.58 -2.40 -5.76
N LYS A 38 4.61 -2.35 -7.10
CA LYS A 38 5.18 -3.42 -7.92
C LYS A 38 6.67 -3.61 -7.67
N ALA A 39 7.42 -2.51 -7.57
CA ALA A 39 8.84 -2.56 -7.27
C ALA A 39 9.10 -3.04 -5.83
N PHE A 40 8.33 -2.55 -4.85
CA PHE A 40 8.35 -3.03 -3.47
C PHE A 40 8.13 -4.54 -3.37
N VAL A 41 7.10 -5.05 -4.04
CA VAL A 41 6.77 -6.47 -4.03
C VAL A 41 7.88 -7.29 -4.71
N LYS A 42 8.40 -6.83 -5.84
CA LYS A 42 9.49 -7.48 -6.54
C LYS A 42 10.75 -7.59 -5.65
N ASP A 43 11.06 -6.53 -4.91
CA ASP A 43 12.22 -6.50 -4.00
C ASP A 43 12.04 -7.40 -2.78
N ARG A 44 10.87 -7.38 -2.16
CA ARG A 44 10.65 -7.99 -0.84
C ARG A 44 10.01 -9.38 -0.87
N TRP A 45 9.28 -9.70 -1.94
CA TRP A 45 8.52 -10.95 -2.03
C TRP A 45 9.14 -11.97 -2.99
N SER A 46 10.25 -11.63 -3.67
CA SER A 46 10.97 -12.53 -4.57
C SER A 46 11.54 -13.77 -3.88
N GLU A 47 11.85 -13.67 -2.59
CA GLU A 47 12.44 -14.75 -1.80
C GLU A 47 11.41 -15.65 -1.12
N VAL A 48 10.15 -15.22 -1.06
CA VAL A 48 9.07 -15.98 -0.40
C VAL A 48 8.22 -16.63 -1.49
N ARG A 49 8.08 -17.96 -1.44
CA ARG A 49 7.25 -18.77 -2.36
C ARG A 49 5.74 -18.48 -2.17
N THR A 50 5.35 -17.22 -2.18
CA THR A 50 3.97 -16.78 -1.92
C THR A 50 3.37 -16.18 -3.18
N VAL A 51 2.03 -16.28 -3.28
CA VAL A 51 1.28 -15.53 -4.30
C VAL A 51 1.42 -14.05 -3.98
N GLY A 52 2.23 -13.33 -4.74
CA GLY A 52 2.47 -11.91 -4.55
C GLY A 52 1.18 -11.08 -4.60
N PRO A 53 1.16 -9.89 -3.99
CA PRO A 53 0.03 -8.96 -4.05
C PRO A 53 -0.40 -8.66 -5.49
N VAL A 54 -1.71 -8.56 -5.69
CA VAL A 54 -2.28 -8.09 -6.97
C VAL A 54 -2.41 -6.58 -6.92
N ILE A 55 -1.75 -5.89 -7.85
CA ILE A 55 -1.71 -4.43 -7.92
C ILE A 55 -2.40 -3.97 -9.20
N LYS A 56 -3.37 -3.06 -9.07
CA LYS A 56 -4.16 -2.50 -10.18
C LYS A 56 -4.19 -0.98 -10.10
N GLY A 57 -3.87 -0.29 -11.17
CA GLY A 57 -4.17 1.13 -11.36
C GLY A 57 -5.52 1.26 -12.10
N CYS A 58 -6.35 2.21 -11.71
CA CYS A 58 -7.74 2.30 -12.21
C CYS A 58 -8.05 3.61 -12.93
N ALA A 59 -7.27 4.66 -12.75
CA ALA A 59 -7.57 6.02 -13.26
C ALA A 59 -9.00 6.48 -12.90
N LYS A 60 -9.43 6.24 -11.67
CA LYS A 60 -10.78 6.57 -11.15
C LYS A 60 -10.66 7.41 -9.89
N GLY A 61 -11.48 8.44 -9.77
CA GLY A 61 -11.56 9.25 -8.56
C GLY A 61 -12.10 8.49 -7.35
N THR A 62 -12.00 9.11 -6.18
CA THR A 62 -12.11 8.48 -4.84
C THR A 62 -13.29 7.52 -4.63
N CYS A 63 -14.55 7.97 -4.70
CA CYS A 63 -15.71 7.08 -4.52
C CYS A 63 -15.88 6.08 -5.67
N GLN A 64 -15.51 6.45 -6.89
CA GLN A 64 -15.51 5.54 -8.04
C GLN A 64 -14.47 4.44 -7.86
N LEU A 65 -13.31 4.75 -7.27
CA LEU A 65 -12.26 3.77 -6.94
C LEU A 65 -12.79 2.70 -5.99
N VAL A 66 -13.55 3.09 -4.94
CA VAL A 66 -14.16 2.14 -4.00
C VAL A 66 -15.11 1.17 -4.70
N ALA A 67 -15.94 1.68 -5.62
CA ALA A 67 -16.86 0.86 -6.39
C ALA A 67 -16.12 -0.09 -7.34
N GLU A 68 -15.11 0.42 -8.04
CA GLU A 68 -14.31 -0.35 -8.99
C GLU A 68 -13.48 -1.44 -8.29
N ALA A 69 -12.89 -1.15 -7.15
CA ALA A 69 -12.17 -2.13 -6.35
C ALA A 69 -13.07 -3.29 -5.91
N GLY A 70 -14.32 -2.99 -5.59
CA GLY A 70 -15.32 -4.03 -5.28
C GLY A 70 -15.56 -4.97 -6.46
N LYS A 71 -15.69 -4.44 -7.68
CA LYS A 71 -15.83 -5.25 -8.91
C LYS A 71 -14.58 -6.08 -9.18
N ILE A 72 -13.40 -5.44 -9.18
CA ILE A 72 -12.11 -6.10 -9.39
C ILE A 72 -11.93 -7.24 -8.39
N ARG A 73 -12.27 -7.01 -7.11
CA ARG A 73 -12.22 -8.04 -6.08
C ARG A 73 -13.08 -9.24 -6.46
N VAL A 74 -14.36 -9.02 -6.74
CA VAL A 74 -15.32 -10.09 -7.09
C VAL A 74 -14.85 -10.87 -8.32
N ASP A 75 -14.44 -10.20 -9.38
CA ASP A 75 -14.00 -10.83 -10.64
C ASP A 75 -12.74 -11.69 -10.43
N LEU A 76 -11.77 -11.17 -9.67
CA LEU A 76 -10.54 -11.90 -9.38
C LEU A 76 -10.76 -13.08 -8.41
N GLU A 77 -11.57 -12.91 -7.38
CA GLU A 77 -11.93 -13.98 -6.45
C GLU A 77 -12.67 -15.11 -7.18
N LYS A 78 -13.62 -14.76 -8.07
CA LYS A 78 -14.35 -15.72 -8.91
C LYS A 78 -13.42 -16.46 -9.86
N SER A 79 -12.53 -15.76 -10.57
CA SER A 79 -11.62 -16.36 -11.54
C SER A 79 -10.53 -17.24 -10.91
N ARG A 80 -10.08 -16.88 -9.71
CA ARG A 80 -9.03 -17.59 -8.98
C ARG A 80 -9.57 -18.62 -7.99
N GLN A 81 -10.87 -18.59 -7.71
CA GLN A 81 -11.57 -19.40 -6.70
C GLN A 81 -10.94 -19.29 -5.30
N VAL A 82 -10.36 -18.12 -4.99
CA VAL A 82 -9.69 -17.85 -3.71
C VAL A 82 -9.95 -16.41 -3.30
N PRO A 83 -10.43 -16.16 -2.06
CA PRO A 83 -10.68 -14.82 -1.57
C PRO A 83 -9.37 -14.05 -1.31
N PHE A 84 -9.47 -12.71 -1.31
CA PHE A 84 -8.44 -11.84 -0.79
C PHE A 84 -8.64 -11.62 0.71
N ASP A 85 -7.56 -11.74 1.48
CA ASP A 85 -7.57 -11.52 2.93
C ASP A 85 -7.47 -10.02 3.26
N ARG A 86 -6.80 -9.26 2.39
CA ARG A 86 -6.57 -7.82 2.51
C ARG A 86 -6.86 -7.11 1.20
N VAL A 87 -7.72 -6.11 1.25
CA VAL A 87 -8.01 -5.23 0.11
C VAL A 87 -7.66 -3.81 0.51
N TRP A 88 -6.68 -3.22 -0.17
CA TRP A 88 -6.20 -1.87 0.06
C TRP A 88 -6.50 -0.96 -1.13
N LEU A 89 -6.98 0.24 -0.83
CA LEU A 89 -7.16 1.32 -1.78
C LEU A 89 -6.06 2.34 -1.56
N VAL A 90 -5.40 2.76 -2.64
CA VAL A 90 -4.34 3.78 -2.60
C VAL A 90 -4.81 4.97 -3.44
N PHE A 91 -4.93 6.14 -2.82
CA PHE A 91 -5.44 7.34 -3.48
C PHE A 91 -5.00 8.63 -2.78
N ASP A 92 -5.03 9.71 -3.51
CA ASP A 92 -4.68 11.05 -3.07
C ASP A 92 -5.92 11.88 -2.71
N LYS A 93 -5.72 12.89 -1.85
CA LYS A 93 -6.80 13.83 -1.57
C LYS A 93 -7.06 14.76 -2.77
N ASP A 94 -6.03 15.25 -3.41
CA ASP A 94 -6.16 16.22 -4.51
C ASP A 94 -7.31 17.23 -4.28
N ASP A 95 -8.11 17.51 -5.31
CA ASP A 95 -9.29 18.38 -5.24
C ASP A 95 -10.61 17.62 -5.02
N PHE A 96 -10.57 16.33 -4.70
CA PHE A 96 -11.76 15.51 -4.50
C PHE A 96 -12.57 15.95 -3.27
N LYS A 97 -13.86 16.21 -3.49
CA LYS A 97 -14.79 16.64 -2.44
C LYS A 97 -15.38 15.46 -1.66
N ASP A 98 -15.36 14.27 -2.24
CA ASP A 98 -15.92 13.02 -1.69
C ASP A 98 -14.90 12.16 -0.94
N PHE A 99 -13.73 12.74 -0.61
CA PHE A 99 -12.61 12.03 0.03
C PHE A 99 -12.99 11.35 1.36
N ASN A 100 -13.60 12.08 2.28
CA ASN A 100 -14.03 11.50 3.57
C ASN A 100 -15.12 10.43 3.38
N GLN A 101 -16.01 10.64 2.40
CA GLN A 101 -17.04 9.67 2.04
C GLN A 101 -16.41 8.38 1.52
N ALA A 102 -15.42 8.49 0.61
CA ALA A 102 -14.74 7.33 0.05
C ALA A 102 -14.07 6.47 1.14
N ILE A 103 -13.39 7.10 2.11
CA ILE A 103 -12.78 6.39 3.26
C ILE A 103 -13.86 5.66 4.07
N SER A 104 -14.98 6.33 4.34
CA SER A 104 -16.10 5.73 5.09
C SER A 104 -16.72 4.54 4.35
N GLU A 105 -16.95 4.66 3.04
CA GLU A 105 -17.51 3.60 2.19
C GLU A 105 -16.55 2.40 2.06
N ALA A 106 -15.25 2.66 1.88
CA ALA A 106 -14.24 1.62 1.87
C ALA A 106 -14.27 0.80 3.17
N LYS A 107 -14.27 1.48 4.31
CA LYS A 107 -14.36 0.85 5.63
C LYS A 107 -15.62 -0.01 5.79
N LYS A 108 -16.79 0.47 5.36
CA LYS A 108 -18.05 -0.30 5.38
C LYS A 108 -17.98 -1.57 4.55
N LYS A 109 -17.17 -1.59 3.48
CA LYS A 109 -16.95 -2.74 2.60
C LYS A 109 -15.78 -3.63 3.05
N GLY A 110 -15.20 -3.39 4.23
CA GLY A 110 -14.06 -4.15 4.75
C GLY A 110 -12.77 -3.91 3.95
N MET A 111 -12.63 -2.75 3.32
CA MET A 111 -11.42 -2.34 2.60
C MET A 111 -10.64 -1.33 3.43
N MET A 112 -9.30 -1.40 3.38
CA MET A 112 -8.40 -0.45 4.00
C MET A 112 -8.01 0.64 3.00
N CYS A 113 -7.59 1.81 3.52
CA CYS A 113 -7.20 2.93 2.71
C CYS A 113 -5.77 3.37 3.06
N ALA A 114 -4.91 3.45 2.06
CA ALA A 114 -3.57 4.02 2.14
C ALA A 114 -3.58 5.34 1.34
N TRP A 115 -4.18 6.36 1.93
CA TRP A 115 -4.35 7.66 1.30
C TRP A 115 -3.27 8.66 1.71
N SER A 116 -3.06 9.67 0.89
CA SER A 116 -2.18 10.80 1.18
C SER A 116 -2.90 12.13 0.97
N ASN A 117 -2.63 13.12 1.83
CA ASN A 117 -3.05 14.48 1.66
C ASN A 117 -1.81 15.40 1.69
N GLU A 118 -1.43 16.00 0.62
CA GLU A 118 -2.20 16.20 -0.63
C GLU A 118 -2.00 15.07 -1.64
N SER A 119 -0.79 14.46 -1.73
CA SER A 119 -0.41 13.50 -2.76
C SER A 119 0.56 12.43 -2.25
N PHE A 120 0.72 11.36 -3.03
CA PHE A 120 1.59 10.23 -2.71
C PHE A 120 3.07 10.63 -2.55
N GLU A 121 3.48 11.73 -3.18
CA GLU A 121 4.84 12.27 -3.04
C GLU A 121 5.17 12.68 -1.58
N LEU A 122 4.18 12.92 -0.73
CA LEU A 122 4.40 13.09 0.71
C LEU A 122 5.12 11.85 1.29
N TRP A 123 4.66 10.64 0.92
CA TRP A 123 5.31 9.40 1.38
C TRP A 123 6.79 9.36 0.97
N TYR A 124 7.10 9.76 -0.26
CA TYR A 124 8.48 9.86 -0.73
C TYR A 124 9.31 10.87 0.06
N CYS A 125 8.78 12.06 0.31
CA CYS A 125 9.48 13.09 1.10
C CYS A 125 9.81 12.61 2.52
N LEU A 126 8.91 11.82 3.13
CA LEU A 126 9.13 11.30 4.48
C LEU A 126 10.31 10.35 4.59
N HIS A 127 10.80 9.76 3.51
CA HIS A 127 12.04 8.98 3.51
C HIS A 127 13.28 9.85 3.77
N PHE A 128 13.23 11.11 3.40
CA PHE A 128 14.36 12.02 3.45
C PHE A 128 14.31 12.98 4.64
N GLN A 129 13.13 13.51 4.97
CA GLN A 129 13.01 14.57 5.98
C GLN A 129 11.63 14.62 6.65
N ASP A 130 11.55 15.36 7.76
CA ASP A 130 10.29 15.67 8.43
C ASP A 130 9.51 16.72 7.63
N ILE A 131 8.19 16.48 7.52
CA ILE A 131 7.24 17.42 6.90
C ILE A 131 6.27 17.85 7.99
N LYS A 132 6.20 19.16 8.26
CA LYS A 132 5.36 19.71 9.36
C LYS A 132 4.30 20.70 8.85
N ALA A 133 4.42 21.15 7.62
CA ALA A 133 3.52 22.14 7.02
C ALA A 133 2.70 21.50 5.90
N ALA A 134 1.48 22.00 5.70
CA ALA A 134 0.67 21.68 4.55
C ALA A 134 1.37 22.19 3.27
N LEU A 135 1.59 21.30 2.35
CA LEU A 135 2.26 21.57 1.08
C LEU A 135 1.39 21.11 -0.09
N ARG A 136 1.60 21.73 -1.25
CA ARG A 136 1.04 21.29 -2.53
C ARG A 136 1.94 20.27 -3.20
N ARG A 137 1.38 19.48 -4.13
CA ARG A 137 2.11 18.43 -4.86
C ARG A 137 3.43 18.93 -5.49
N ASN A 138 3.42 20.08 -6.14
CA ASN A 138 4.62 20.64 -6.75
C ASN A 138 5.74 20.90 -5.73
N GLN A 139 5.40 21.34 -4.52
CA GLN A 139 6.38 21.55 -3.45
C GLN A 139 6.99 20.25 -2.96
N TYR A 140 6.22 19.14 -2.91
CA TYR A 140 6.78 17.82 -2.64
C TYR A 140 7.74 17.38 -3.74
N ILE A 141 7.39 17.60 -5.01
CA ILE A 141 8.25 17.29 -6.15
C ILE A 141 9.58 18.05 -6.05
N ASP A 142 9.54 19.37 -5.80
CA ASP A 142 10.74 20.19 -5.62
C ASP A 142 11.62 19.68 -4.47
N MET A 143 11.01 19.23 -3.37
CA MET A 143 11.74 18.63 -2.24
C MET A 143 12.41 17.31 -2.62
N ILE A 144 11.69 16.43 -3.31
CA ILE A 144 12.22 15.14 -3.79
C ILE A 144 13.44 15.40 -4.66
N GLU A 145 13.32 16.27 -5.67
CA GLU A 145 14.41 16.59 -6.57
C GLU A 145 15.64 17.15 -5.82
N LYS A 146 15.39 18.10 -4.90
CA LYS A 146 16.47 18.67 -4.08
C LYS A 146 17.18 17.62 -3.24
N CYS A 147 16.43 16.72 -2.59
CA CYS A 147 17.00 15.66 -1.77
C CYS A 147 17.78 14.67 -2.62
N VAL A 148 17.22 14.21 -3.73
CA VAL A 148 17.88 13.25 -4.62
C VAL A 148 19.13 13.84 -5.25
N ARG A 149 19.06 15.06 -5.80
CA ARG A 149 20.26 15.75 -6.36
C ARG A 149 21.39 15.85 -5.35
N LYS A 150 21.06 16.11 -4.07
CA LYS A 150 22.06 16.21 -3.00
C LYS A 150 22.66 14.85 -2.65
N LEU A 151 21.84 13.80 -2.53
CA LEU A 151 22.26 12.49 -2.00
C LEU A 151 22.88 11.59 -3.07
N SER A 152 22.31 11.55 -4.28
CA SER A 152 22.84 10.76 -5.40
C SER A 152 23.96 11.43 -6.17
N LYS A 153 24.28 12.72 -5.86
CA LYS A 153 25.22 13.56 -6.62
C LYS A 153 24.82 13.78 -8.09
N ASN A 154 23.61 13.36 -8.48
CA ASN A 154 23.06 13.64 -9.81
C ASN A 154 22.39 15.02 -9.79
N LYS A 155 23.10 16.05 -10.24
CA LYS A 155 22.62 17.45 -10.23
C LYS A 155 21.48 17.69 -11.20
N ASP A 156 21.34 16.87 -12.22
CA ASP A 156 20.35 17.01 -13.29
C ASP A 156 19.11 16.15 -13.06
N PHE A 157 18.99 15.52 -11.90
CA PHE A 157 17.82 14.68 -11.58
C PHE A 157 16.52 15.48 -11.67
N VAL A 158 15.56 14.95 -12.43
CA VAL A 158 14.18 15.43 -12.53
C VAL A 158 13.26 14.30 -12.12
N TYR A 159 12.31 14.59 -11.26
CA TYR A 159 11.33 13.61 -10.80
C TYR A 159 10.36 13.27 -11.94
N ASP A 160 10.27 11.99 -12.27
CA ASP A 160 9.26 11.45 -13.18
C ASP A 160 8.32 10.52 -12.42
N LYS A 161 7.04 10.90 -12.33
CA LYS A 161 6.00 10.10 -11.66
C LYS A 161 5.77 8.73 -12.30
N ALA A 162 6.13 8.56 -13.58
CA ALA A 162 6.04 7.29 -14.31
C ALA A 162 7.27 6.40 -14.14
N SER A 163 8.32 6.90 -13.48
CA SER A 163 9.56 6.15 -13.26
C SER A 163 9.30 4.84 -12.52
N LYS A 164 9.82 3.74 -13.08
CA LYS A 164 9.78 2.41 -12.46
C LYS A 164 10.95 2.19 -11.49
N ASP A 165 11.98 3.03 -11.58
CA ASP A 165 13.21 2.88 -10.82
C ASP A 165 13.24 3.79 -9.58
N PHE A 166 12.22 4.64 -9.40
CA PHE A 166 12.19 5.60 -8.31
C PHE A 166 12.13 4.92 -6.93
N TYR A 167 11.49 3.75 -6.83
CA TYR A 167 11.51 2.93 -5.62
C TYR A 167 12.95 2.53 -5.23
N THR A 168 13.74 2.05 -6.18
CA THR A 168 15.14 1.67 -5.95
C THR A 168 15.94 2.86 -5.44
N LEU A 169 15.78 4.02 -6.07
CA LEU A 169 16.44 5.26 -5.67
C LEU A 169 16.08 5.69 -4.23
N ILE A 170 14.81 5.54 -3.85
CA ILE A 170 14.38 5.80 -2.47
C ILE A 170 15.01 4.81 -1.49
N CYS A 171 15.13 3.54 -1.85
CA CYS A 171 15.78 2.53 -1.01
C CYS A 171 17.27 2.79 -0.83
N GLU A 172 17.95 3.30 -1.86
CA GLU A 172 19.37 3.61 -1.81
C GLU A 172 19.69 4.86 -0.98
N HIS A 173 18.85 5.87 -1.02
CA HIS A 173 19.15 7.20 -0.48
C HIS A 173 18.22 7.65 0.65
N GLY A 174 17.10 7.00 0.83
CA GLY A 174 16.10 7.30 1.87
C GLY A 174 16.13 6.31 3.03
N ASP A 175 15.19 6.49 3.95
CA ASP A 175 15.05 5.64 5.15
C ASP A 175 13.56 5.34 5.38
N GLU A 176 13.11 4.15 5.00
CA GLU A 176 11.71 3.74 5.13
C GLU A 176 11.28 3.63 6.60
N LEU A 177 12.16 3.18 7.50
CA LEU A 177 11.82 3.10 8.92
C LEU A 177 11.57 4.48 9.52
N LYS A 178 12.35 5.48 9.12
CA LYS A 178 12.10 6.87 9.49
C LYS A 178 10.85 7.41 8.82
N ALA A 179 10.60 7.09 7.55
CA ALA A 179 9.36 7.48 6.86
C ALA A 179 8.12 6.98 7.61
N GLY A 180 8.08 5.72 8.01
CA GLY A 180 6.98 5.15 8.80
C GLY A 180 6.80 5.84 10.16
N LYS A 181 7.90 6.14 10.88
CA LYS A 181 7.84 6.90 12.14
C LYS A 181 7.27 8.30 11.94
N ARG A 182 7.71 9.00 10.90
CA ARG A 182 7.24 10.35 10.54
C ARG A 182 5.76 10.34 10.15
N ALA A 183 5.33 9.39 9.32
CA ALA A 183 3.92 9.22 8.95
C ALA A 183 3.05 8.97 10.19
N LYS A 184 3.50 8.11 11.11
CA LYS A 184 2.81 7.86 12.39
C LYS A 184 2.68 9.13 13.22
N LEU A 185 3.73 9.94 13.34
CA LEU A 185 3.70 11.20 14.07
C LEU A 185 2.72 12.20 13.44
N LEU A 186 2.71 12.32 12.11
CA LEU A 186 1.73 13.14 11.39
C LEU A 186 0.30 12.69 11.69
N ARG A 187 0.02 11.39 11.64
CA ARG A 187 -1.30 10.84 11.97
C ARG A 187 -1.70 11.16 13.41
N GLN A 188 -0.79 11.00 14.37
CA GLN A 188 -1.04 11.28 15.78
C GLN A 188 -1.33 12.76 16.05
N SER A 189 -0.78 13.69 15.30
CA SER A 189 -1.01 15.12 15.48
C SER A 189 -2.46 15.54 15.23
N TYR A 190 -3.23 14.75 14.48
CA TYR A 190 -4.65 15.00 14.23
C TYR A 190 -5.60 14.30 15.22
N GLY A 191 -5.06 13.45 16.11
CA GLY A 191 -5.85 12.75 17.13
C GLY A 191 -6.96 11.87 16.52
N SER A 192 -8.15 11.93 17.10
CA SER A 192 -9.32 11.14 16.68
C SER A 192 -10.21 11.84 15.64
N ARG A 193 -9.78 12.96 15.08
CA ARG A 193 -10.55 13.69 14.08
C ARG A 193 -10.79 12.84 12.82
N THR A 194 -11.97 13.00 12.22
CA THR A 194 -12.40 12.22 11.04
C THR A 194 -12.61 13.08 9.78
N ASP A 195 -12.32 14.38 9.86
CA ASP A 195 -12.32 15.31 8.74
C ASP A 195 -10.99 15.20 7.96
N TYR A 196 -10.73 13.99 7.43
CA TYR A 196 -9.45 13.60 6.83
C TYR A 196 -9.00 14.50 5.66
N ASP A 197 -9.96 15.09 4.95
CA ASP A 197 -9.73 16.08 3.88
C ASP A 197 -8.98 17.33 4.37
N LYS A 198 -9.01 17.61 5.68
CA LYS A 198 -8.30 18.73 6.33
C LYS A 198 -6.97 18.33 6.95
N HIS A 199 -6.61 17.05 6.89
CA HIS A 199 -5.38 16.54 7.47
C HIS A 199 -4.22 16.64 6.45
N ASN A 200 -3.68 17.83 6.24
CA ASN A 200 -2.50 18.07 5.41
C ASN A 200 -1.37 18.69 6.27
N PRO A 201 -0.20 18.03 6.40
CA PRO A 201 0.21 16.79 5.75
C PRO A 201 -0.20 15.53 6.54
N ARG A 202 -0.73 14.51 5.87
CA ARG A 202 -0.93 13.17 6.44
C ARG A 202 -0.91 12.11 5.35
N THR A 203 -0.34 10.94 5.65
CA THR A 203 -0.42 9.75 4.82
C THR A 203 -0.69 8.50 5.67
N GLU A 204 -1.37 7.51 5.07
CA GLU A 204 -1.61 6.18 5.63
C GLU A 204 -0.87 5.09 4.82
N VAL A 205 0.01 5.48 3.90
CA VAL A 205 0.80 4.55 3.07
C VAL A 205 1.70 3.67 3.94
N ASP A 206 2.21 4.21 5.05
CA ASP A 206 3.01 3.46 6.02
C ASP A 206 2.29 2.24 6.59
N LEU A 207 0.96 2.27 6.72
CA LEU A 207 0.18 1.13 7.24
C LEU A 207 0.16 -0.03 6.23
N LEU A 208 -0.03 0.27 4.94
CA LEU A 208 0.04 -0.73 3.89
C LEU A 208 1.46 -1.31 3.77
N VAL A 209 2.48 -0.45 3.83
CA VAL A 209 3.88 -0.87 3.79
C VAL A 209 4.23 -1.79 4.98
N ASP A 210 3.76 -1.48 6.19
CA ASP A 210 3.99 -2.34 7.37
C ASP A 210 3.30 -3.70 7.23
N GLU A 211 2.05 -3.77 6.75
CA GLU A 211 1.37 -5.05 6.48
C GLU A 211 2.10 -5.86 5.39
N LEU A 212 2.55 -5.23 4.32
CA LEU A 212 3.31 -5.89 3.25
C LEU A 212 4.67 -6.40 3.73
N ARG A 213 5.31 -5.72 4.69
CA ARG A 213 6.57 -6.18 5.29
C ARG A 213 6.39 -7.31 6.27
N ASN A 214 5.27 -7.35 6.94
CA ASN A 214 5.00 -8.25 8.06
C ASN A 214 3.70 -9.04 7.85
N PRO A 215 3.48 -9.71 6.69
CA PRO A 215 2.21 -10.37 6.41
C PRO A 215 1.86 -11.44 7.44
N ASN A 216 2.86 -12.10 8.01
CA ASN A 216 2.65 -13.15 9.03
C ASN A 216 2.04 -12.63 10.34
N LYS A 217 2.07 -11.33 10.61
CA LYS A 217 1.38 -10.74 11.77
C LYS A 217 -0.13 -10.69 11.58
N LEU A 218 -0.63 -10.98 10.37
CA LEU A 218 -2.04 -10.92 10.00
C LEU A 218 -2.70 -12.32 10.01
N LEU A 219 -1.89 -13.38 10.19
CA LEU A 219 -2.31 -14.78 10.37
C LEU A 219 -2.54 -15.07 11.85
#